data_d1810604dd5226b31d7f26773e202576
#
_entry.id   d1810604dd5226b31d7f26773e202576
#
_cell.length_a   1.000
_cell.length_b   1.000
_cell.length_c   1.000
_cell.angle_alpha   90.00
_cell.angle_beta   90.00
_cell.angle_gamma   90.00
#
_symmetry.space_group_name_H-M   'P 1'
#
loop_
_entity.id
_entity.type
_entity.pdbx_description
1 polymer ?
#
loop_
_entity_poly.entity_id
_entity_poly.type
_entity_poly.pdbx_seq_one_letter_code
_entity_poly.pdbx_strand_id
1 'polypeptide(L)'
;VLDTWFSSWIWPISVFDGIRDPDNEEIKYYYPTNDLITGPDILFFWVARMIMSGYEYRKEYPFQNVYLTGIVRDKKGRKMSKSLGNSPDPIELIEKYGAGGVRVGMLLCAPAGNDLPFEENLCEQGRNFSNKIWNALRLIKGWKTKDLDQPESSIEASKWFQNKLSKSIQEINESFSKYRISEALMSTYKLIWDDFCSWYLEIVKPNYGDPVDSKTYAETIELFNSLLKIL
;
A
#
# COMPACT_ATOMS: atom_id res chain seq x y z
N VAL A 1 29.45 10.12 -27.40
CA VAL A 1 28.21 10.26 -26.62
C VAL A 1 27.27 9.18 -27.10
N LEU A 2 26.82 8.29 -26.19
CA LEU A 2 25.85 7.24 -26.54
C LEU A 2 24.42 7.84 -26.53
N ASP A 3 23.55 7.24 -27.34
CA ASP A 3 22.14 7.59 -27.38
C ASP A 3 21.46 7.28 -26.03
N THR A 4 20.57 8.15 -25.57
CA THR A 4 19.76 7.96 -24.35
C THR A 4 18.99 6.64 -24.37
N TRP A 5 18.51 6.22 -25.55
CA TRP A 5 17.83 4.94 -25.71
C TRP A 5 18.73 3.76 -25.36
N PHE A 6 19.96 3.77 -25.78
CA PHE A 6 20.92 2.70 -25.49
C PHE A 6 21.20 2.61 -23.99
N SER A 7 21.47 3.73 -23.34
CA SER A 7 21.69 3.74 -21.88
C SER A 7 20.46 3.26 -21.09
N SER A 8 19.24 3.54 -21.57
CA SER A 8 18.00 3.05 -20.96
C SER A 8 17.84 1.53 -21.10
N TRP A 9 18.29 0.93 -22.21
CA TRP A 9 18.16 -0.52 -22.41
C TRP A 9 19.07 -1.34 -21.52
N ILE A 10 20.26 -0.84 -21.27
CA ILE A 10 21.26 -1.52 -20.45
C ILE A 10 21.14 -1.18 -18.96
N TRP A 11 20.13 -0.36 -18.58
CA TRP A 11 19.96 0.10 -17.21
C TRP A 11 19.94 -1.03 -16.15
N PRO A 12 19.26 -2.17 -16.34
CA PRO A 12 19.28 -3.26 -15.37
C PRO A 12 20.67 -3.89 -15.13
N ILE A 13 21.58 -3.70 -16.10
CA ILE A 13 22.96 -4.19 -16.02
C ILE A 13 23.90 -3.10 -15.51
N SER A 14 23.76 -1.87 -16.04
CA SER A 14 24.69 -0.78 -15.76
C SER A 14 24.58 -0.22 -14.34
N VAL A 15 23.39 -0.26 -13.73
CA VAL A 15 23.16 0.25 -12.37
C VAL A 15 23.94 -0.53 -11.30
N PHE A 16 24.26 -1.79 -11.58
CA PHE A 16 25.06 -2.65 -10.73
C PHE A 16 26.50 -2.86 -11.23
N ASP A 17 27.00 -1.93 -12.03
CA ASP A 17 28.32 -1.98 -12.67
C ASP A 17 28.61 -3.25 -13.51
N GLY A 18 27.55 -3.96 -13.91
CA GLY A 18 27.64 -5.24 -14.59
C GLY A 18 28.19 -5.18 -16.03
N ILE A 19 28.56 -3.98 -16.51
CA ILE A 19 29.24 -3.79 -17.79
C ILE A 19 30.77 -3.89 -17.62
N ARG A 20 31.31 -3.25 -16.56
CA ARG A 20 32.73 -3.23 -16.27
C ARG A 20 33.18 -4.48 -15.51
N ASP A 21 32.34 -4.91 -14.57
CA ASP A 21 32.54 -6.09 -13.75
C ASP A 21 31.30 -6.98 -13.82
N PRO A 22 31.21 -7.85 -14.86
CA PRO A 22 30.02 -8.67 -15.10
C PRO A 22 29.72 -9.70 -14.04
N ASP A 23 30.69 -10.01 -13.17
CA ASP A 23 30.61 -11.07 -12.18
C ASP A 23 30.63 -10.56 -10.72
N ASN A 24 30.47 -9.24 -10.52
CA ASN A 24 30.44 -8.67 -9.18
C ASN A 24 29.24 -9.18 -8.36
N GLU A 25 29.29 -9.03 -7.05
CA GLU A 25 28.29 -9.57 -6.14
C GLU A 25 26.93 -8.86 -6.26
N GLU A 26 26.91 -7.56 -6.56
CA GLU A 26 25.66 -6.82 -6.71
C GLU A 26 24.86 -7.29 -7.92
N ILE A 27 25.51 -7.44 -9.09
CA ILE A 27 24.83 -7.94 -10.28
C ILE A 27 24.35 -9.39 -10.08
N LYS A 28 25.09 -10.23 -9.39
CA LYS A 28 24.65 -11.60 -9.07
C LYS A 28 23.45 -11.64 -8.15
N TYR A 29 23.33 -10.67 -7.26
CA TYR A 29 22.22 -10.60 -6.30
C TYR A 29 20.97 -9.97 -6.90
N TYR A 30 21.12 -8.87 -7.66
CA TYR A 30 19.98 -8.06 -8.12
C TYR A 30 19.52 -8.37 -9.56
N TYR A 31 20.28 -9.12 -10.34
CA TYR A 31 19.92 -9.46 -11.69
C TYR A 31 19.66 -10.97 -11.84
N PRO A 32 18.50 -11.40 -12.35
CA PRO A 32 17.34 -10.59 -12.72
C PRO A 32 16.65 -9.95 -11.51
N THR A 33 16.12 -8.74 -11.65
CA THR A 33 15.32 -8.10 -10.60
C THR A 33 13.95 -8.78 -10.47
N ASN A 34 13.30 -8.65 -9.31
CA ASN A 34 12.02 -9.30 -9.08
C ASN A 34 10.92 -8.63 -9.91
N ASP A 35 10.78 -7.30 -9.78
CA ASP A 35 9.65 -6.56 -10.34
C ASP A 35 10.13 -5.30 -11.07
N LEU A 36 9.65 -5.11 -12.30
CA LEU A 36 9.70 -3.85 -13.01
C LEU A 36 8.33 -3.19 -12.99
N ILE A 37 8.25 -1.97 -12.47
CA ILE A 37 7.00 -1.19 -12.43
C ILE A 37 7.09 -0.10 -13.48
N THR A 38 6.16 -0.07 -14.44
CA THR A 38 6.17 0.88 -15.53
C THR A 38 4.79 1.15 -16.13
N GLY A 39 4.67 2.17 -16.99
CA GLY A 39 3.46 2.44 -17.74
C GLY A 39 3.35 1.56 -19.01
N PRO A 40 2.13 1.20 -19.44
CA PRO A 40 1.92 0.36 -20.63
C PRO A 40 2.36 1.05 -21.93
N ASP A 41 2.39 2.37 -21.96
CA ASP A 41 2.76 3.17 -23.14
C ASP A 41 4.24 3.07 -23.53
N ILE A 42 5.11 2.63 -22.61
CA ILE A 42 6.54 2.41 -22.89
C ILE A 42 6.94 0.93 -22.90
N LEU A 43 5.99 0.01 -23.00
CA LEU A 43 6.26 -1.43 -23.05
C LEU A 43 7.23 -1.79 -24.21
N PHE A 44 6.95 -1.33 -25.43
CA PHE A 44 7.81 -1.58 -26.57
C PHE A 44 9.07 -0.71 -26.59
N PHE A 45 8.94 0.53 -26.16
CA PHE A 45 10.03 1.49 -26.25
C PHE A 45 11.08 1.30 -25.17
N TRP A 46 10.74 0.62 -24.08
CA TRP A 46 11.66 0.43 -22.97
C TRP A 46 11.74 -1.02 -22.50
N VAL A 47 10.63 -1.64 -22.11
CA VAL A 47 10.63 -2.99 -21.51
C VAL A 47 11.15 -4.03 -22.50
N ALA A 48 10.60 -4.08 -23.71
CA ALA A 48 11.03 -5.02 -24.75
C ALA A 48 12.52 -4.85 -25.08
N ARG A 49 13.01 -3.62 -25.09
CA ARG A 49 14.42 -3.33 -25.39
C ARG A 49 15.35 -3.76 -24.27
N MET A 50 14.96 -3.61 -23.00
CA MET A 50 15.71 -4.16 -21.87
C MET A 50 15.77 -5.70 -21.93
N ILE A 51 14.69 -6.36 -22.34
CA ILE A 51 14.68 -7.82 -22.54
C ILE A 51 15.67 -8.20 -23.66
N MET A 52 15.66 -7.50 -24.79
CA MET A 52 16.59 -7.76 -25.89
C MET A 52 18.04 -7.60 -25.44
N SER A 53 18.38 -6.52 -24.74
CA SER A 53 19.74 -6.29 -24.24
C SER A 53 20.15 -7.31 -23.16
N GLY A 54 19.20 -7.71 -22.30
CA GLY A 54 19.43 -8.75 -21.32
C GLY A 54 19.82 -10.08 -21.95
N TYR A 55 19.07 -10.53 -22.97
CA TYR A 55 19.40 -11.74 -23.70
C TYR A 55 20.70 -11.60 -24.51
N GLU A 56 20.97 -10.45 -25.11
CA GLU A 56 22.20 -10.24 -25.87
C GLU A 56 23.45 -10.27 -24.99
N TYR A 57 23.44 -9.55 -23.86
CA TYR A 57 24.65 -9.36 -23.05
C TYR A 57 24.78 -10.33 -21.87
N ARG A 58 23.64 -10.79 -21.31
CA ARG A 58 23.65 -11.66 -20.14
C ARG A 58 23.04 -13.04 -20.38
N LYS A 59 22.43 -13.27 -21.54
CA LYS A 59 21.72 -14.52 -21.91
C LYS A 59 20.55 -14.86 -20.99
N GLU A 60 20.01 -13.85 -20.32
CA GLU A 60 18.93 -13.98 -19.35
C GLU A 60 18.01 -12.76 -19.37
N TYR A 61 16.74 -12.92 -18.96
CA TYR A 61 15.81 -11.82 -18.84
C TYR A 61 16.20 -10.90 -17.66
N PRO A 62 15.98 -9.56 -17.79
CA PRO A 62 16.44 -8.59 -16.79
C PRO A 62 15.55 -8.50 -15.54
N PHE A 63 14.31 -8.98 -15.58
CA PHE A 63 13.34 -8.96 -14.47
C PHE A 63 12.35 -10.12 -14.62
N GLN A 64 11.81 -10.57 -13.47
CA GLN A 64 10.89 -11.72 -13.41
C GLN A 64 9.46 -11.30 -13.75
N ASN A 65 9.02 -10.14 -13.25
CA ASN A 65 7.68 -9.63 -13.43
C ASN A 65 7.69 -8.21 -13.99
N VAL A 66 6.64 -7.87 -14.74
CA VAL A 66 6.38 -6.49 -15.20
C VAL A 66 5.00 -6.08 -14.71
N TYR A 67 4.96 -5.13 -13.77
CA TYR A 67 3.72 -4.54 -13.30
C TYR A 67 3.40 -3.28 -14.09
N LEU A 68 2.30 -3.31 -14.83
CA LEU A 68 1.85 -2.18 -15.63
C LEU A 68 0.91 -1.29 -14.80
N THR A 69 1.35 -0.07 -14.51
CA THR A 69 0.53 0.93 -13.82
C THR A 69 -0.48 1.55 -14.77
N GLY A 70 -1.63 1.98 -14.24
CA GLY A 70 -2.57 2.80 -14.99
C GLY A 70 -2.05 4.23 -15.23
N ILE A 71 -2.62 4.90 -16.23
CA ILE A 71 -2.37 6.31 -16.51
C ILE A 71 -3.41 7.15 -15.76
N VAL A 72 -2.95 8.18 -15.06
CA VAL A 72 -3.84 9.08 -14.32
C VAL A 72 -4.65 9.93 -15.29
N ARG A 73 -5.97 9.89 -15.15
CA ARG A 73 -6.94 10.63 -15.97
C ARG A 73 -7.78 11.58 -15.13
N ASP A 74 -8.16 12.69 -15.73
CA ASP A 74 -9.09 13.63 -15.13
C ASP A 74 -10.55 13.12 -15.19
N LYS A 75 -11.49 13.84 -14.57
CA LYS A 75 -12.93 13.52 -14.56
C LYS A 75 -13.56 13.41 -15.95
N LYS A 76 -12.90 13.95 -16.99
CA LYS A 76 -13.33 13.84 -18.39
C LYS A 76 -12.65 12.69 -19.13
N GLY A 77 -11.90 11.84 -18.44
CA GLY A 77 -11.17 10.71 -19.02
C GLY A 77 -9.91 11.11 -19.79
N ARG A 78 -9.45 12.37 -19.75
CA ARG A 78 -8.25 12.83 -20.45
C ARG A 78 -7.01 12.54 -19.61
N LYS A 79 -5.93 12.12 -20.26
CA LYS A 79 -4.62 11.96 -19.61
C LYS A 79 -4.21 13.27 -18.93
N MET A 80 -3.83 13.21 -17.66
CA MET A 80 -3.34 14.38 -16.95
C MET A 80 -1.98 14.79 -17.48
N SER A 81 -1.80 16.10 -17.71
CA SER A 81 -0.52 16.67 -18.14
C SER A 81 -0.41 18.12 -17.68
N LYS A 82 0.83 18.56 -17.45
CA LYS A 82 1.11 19.96 -17.11
C LYS A 82 0.70 20.91 -18.23
N SER A 83 0.87 20.52 -19.49
CA SER A 83 0.50 21.34 -20.66
C SER A 83 -1.01 21.57 -20.80
N LEU A 84 -1.83 20.65 -20.33
CA LEU A 84 -3.29 20.79 -20.32
C LEU A 84 -3.83 21.49 -19.06
N GLY A 85 -2.98 21.75 -18.06
CA GLY A 85 -3.39 22.37 -16.80
C GLY A 85 -4.38 21.54 -15.98
N ASN A 86 -4.51 20.24 -16.27
CA ASN A 86 -5.47 19.34 -15.61
C ASN A 86 -4.80 18.38 -14.62
N SER A 87 -3.51 18.62 -14.31
CA SER A 87 -2.76 17.84 -13.32
C SER A 87 -2.61 18.70 -12.05
N PRO A 88 -3.20 18.30 -10.92
CA PRO A 88 -2.99 19.01 -9.65
C PRO A 88 -1.53 18.89 -9.23
N ASP A 89 -1.03 19.89 -8.49
CA ASP A 89 0.30 19.83 -7.93
C ASP A 89 0.32 18.81 -6.77
N PRO A 90 1.18 17.77 -6.83
CA PRO A 90 1.29 16.79 -5.75
C PRO A 90 1.67 17.40 -4.40
N ILE A 91 2.45 18.49 -4.38
CA ILE A 91 2.85 19.17 -3.14
C ILE A 91 1.65 19.84 -2.48
N GLU A 92 0.83 20.55 -3.25
CA GLU A 92 -0.42 21.15 -2.75
C GLU A 92 -1.37 20.08 -2.19
N LEU A 93 -1.49 18.93 -2.85
CA LEU A 93 -2.29 17.81 -2.34
C LEU A 93 -1.72 17.26 -1.03
N ILE A 94 -0.40 17.13 -0.91
CA ILE A 94 0.27 16.66 0.30
C ILE A 94 0.08 17.65 1.45
N GLU A 95 0.21 18.94 1.20
CA GLU A 95 -0.04 19.98 2.20
C GLU A 95 -1.48 19.96 2.71
N LYS A 96 -2.44 19.74 1.82
CA LYS A 96 -3.88 19.73 2.14
C LYS A 96 -4.36 18.46 2.82
N TYR A 97 -3.88 17.29 2.37
CA TYR A 97 -4.40 15.98 2.79
C TYR A 97 -3.39 15.10 3.54
N GLY A 98 -2.13 15.53 3.61
CA GLY A 98 -1.02 14.73 4.10
C GLY A 98 -0.55 13.68 3.10
N ALA A 99 0.73 13.29 3.15
CA ALA A 99 1.31 12.30 2.23
C ALA A 99 0.59 10.95 2.29
N GLY A 100 0.22 10.48 3.48
CA GLY A 100 -0.56 9.25 3.67
C GLY A 100 -1.93 9.33 3.01
N GLY A 101 -2.63 10.46 3.13
CA GLY A 101 -3.92 10.69 2.49
C GLY A 101 -3.85 10.61 0.97
N VAL A 102 -2.86 11.26 0.37
CA VAL A 102 -2.63 11.22 -1.08
C VAL A 102 -2.28 9.81 -1.56
N ARG A 103 -1.38 9.11 -0.86
CA ARG A 103 -0.98 7.73 -1.22
C ARG A 103 -2.16 6.75 -1.15
N VAL A 104 -2.94 6.79 -0.08
CA VAL A 104 -4.15 5.97 0.06
C VAL A 104 -5.15 6.30 -1.05
N GLY A 105 -5.41 7.59 -1.32
CA GLY A 105 -6.31 8.01 -2.38
C GLY A 105 -5.89 7.51 -3.76
N MET A 106 -4.60 7.60 -4.09
CA MET A 106 -4.05 7.08 -5.34
C MET A 106 -4.19 5.56 -5.46
N LEU A 107 -3.86 4.82 -4.40
CA LEU A 107 -3.92 3.36 -4.43
C LEU A 107 -5.35 2.82 -4.46
N LEU A 108 -6.32 3.51 -3.86
CA LEU A 108 -7.73 3.11 -3.92
C LEU A 108 -8.30 3.17 -5.35
N CYS A 109 -7.80 4.08 -6.19
CA CYS A 109 -8.25 4.21 -7.58
C CYS A 109 -7.34 3.52 -8.60
N ALA A 110 -6.37 2.73 -8.17
CA ALA A 110 -5.34 2.09 -9.00
C ALA A 110 -5.58 0.59 -9.25
N PRO A 111 -6.59 0.17 -10.01
CA PRO A 111 -6.69 -1.22 -10.43
C PRO A 111 -5.53 -1.57 -11.37
N ALA A 112 -4.93 -2.74 -11.18
CA ALA A 112 -3.82 -3.19 -12.04
C ALA A 112 -4.22 -3.16 -13.53
N GLY A 113 -3.37 -2.56 -14.37
CA GLY A 113 -3.54 -2.53 -15.82
C GLY A 113 -4.64 -1.61 -16.38
N ASN A 114 -5.34 -0.86 -15.55
CA ASN A 114 -6.38 0.08 -15.97
C ASN A 114 -5.99 1.52 -15.66
N ASP A 115 -6.59 2.45 -16.39
CA ASP A 115 -6.41 3.88 -16.14
C ASP A 115 -6.98 4.29 -14.78
N LEU A 116 -6.35 5.31 -14.19
CA LEU A 116 -6.66 5.85 -12.88
C LEU A 116 -7.55 7.10 -13.00
N PRO A 117 -8.86 7.00 -12.81
CA PRO A 117 -9.71 8.20 -12.70
C PRO A 117 -9.43 8.88 -11.35
N PHE A 118 -8.56 9.88 -11.35
CA PHE A 118 -8.19 10.59 -10.14
C PHE A 118 -9.27 11.62 -9.77
N GLU A 119 -9.72 11.53 -8.53
CA GLU A 119 -10.55 12.52 -7.89
C GLU A 119 -9.94 12.94 -6.55
N GLU A 120 -9.93 14.24 -6.29
CA GLU A 120 -9.32 14.81 -5.08
C GLU A 120 -10.01 14.35 -3.79
N ASN A 121 -11.31 14.02 -3.84
CA ASN A 121 -12.06 13.45 -2.72
C ASN A 121 -11.49 12.10 -2.22
N LEU A 122 -10.76 11.36 -3.06
CA LEU A 122 -10.08 10.14 -2.64
C LEU A 122 -8.91 10.43 -1.69
N CYS A 123 -8.22 11.55 -1.89
CA CYS A 123 -7.19 12.02 -0.95
C CYS A 123 -7.81 12.42 0.41
N GLU A 124 -8.99 13.03 0.38
CA GLU A 124 -9.75 13.33 1.60
C GLU A 124 -10.17 12.04 2.34
N GLN A 125 -10.63 11.03 1.62
CA GLN A 125 -10.94 9.72 2.18
C GLN A 125 -9.71 9.10 2.84
N GLY A 126 -8.55 9.16 2.20
CA GLY A 126 -7.28 8.69 2.75
C GLY A 126 -6.86 9.45 4.02
N ARG A 127 -7.02 10.77 4.04
CA ARG A 127 -6.79 11.58 5.25
C ARG A 127 -7.74 11.17 6.39
N ASN A 128 -9.02 10.99 6.08
CA ASN A 128 -10.02 10.60 7.07
C ASN A 128 -9.74 9.20 7.62
N PHE A 129 -9.21 8.28 6.80
CA PHE A 129 -8.76 6.97 7.26
C PHE A 129 -7.58 7.08 8.24
N SER A 130 -6.57 7.88 7.94
CA SER A 130 -5.45 8.13 8.84
C SER A 130 -5.92 8.75 10.17
N ASN A 131 -6.83 9.71 10.11
CA ASN A 131 -7.42 10.33 11.29
C ASN A 131 -8.26 9.32 12.13
N LYS A 132 -8.95 8.39 11.48
CA LYS A 132 -9.71 7.33 12.17
C LYS A 132 -8.78 6.44 12.99
N ILE A 133 -7.64 6.03 12.41
CA ILE A 133 -6.61 5.23 13.10
C ILE A 133 -6.04 6.00 14.29
N TRP A 134 -5.69 7.25 14.10
CA TRP A 134 -5.18 8.10 15.17
C TRP A 134 -6.18 8.29 16.30
N ASN A 135 -7.45 8.53 15.99
CA ASN A 135 -8.50 8.69 16.97
C ASN A 135 -8.80 7.39 17.72
N ALA A 136 -8.72 6.23 17.05
CA ALA A 136 -8.81 4.93 17.71
C ALA A 136 -7.70 4.74 18.74
N LEU A 137 -6.45 5.07 18.39
CA LEU A 137 -5.33 5.05 19.34
C LEU A 137 -5.58 5.97 20.54
N ARG A 138 -6.01 7.20 20.29
CA ARG A 138 -6.30 8.16 21.37
C ARG A 138 -7.41 7.67 22.29
N LEU A 139 -8.45 7.06 21.73
CA LEU A 139 -9.55 6.46 22.50
C LEU A 139 -9.02 5.37 23.43
N ILE A 140 -8.30 4.38 22.89
CA ILE A 140 -7.75 3.26 23.66
C ILE A 140 -6.78 3.76 24.75
N LYS A 141 -5.86 4.66 24.40
CA LYS A 141 -4.89 5.24 25.35
C LYS A 141 -5.53 6.10 26.44
N GLY A 142 -6.73 6.61 26.22
CA GLY A 142 -7.50 7.38 27.20
C GLY A 142 -8.24 6.52 28.22
N TRP A 143 -8.33 5.20 28.04
CA TRP A 143 -9.00 4.32 28.98
C TRP A 143 -8.22 4.19 30.29
N LYS A 144 -8.94 4.22 31.39
CA LYS A 144 -8.40 3.88 32.73
C LYS A 144 -8.52 2.38 32.92
N THR A 145 -7.46 1.74 33.36
CA THR A 145 -7.45 0.30 33.65
C THR A 145 -7.66 0.02 35.13
N LYS A 146 -8.31 -1.08 35.43
CA LYS A 146 -8.46 -1.61 36.80
C LYS A 146 -8.39 -3.14 36.76
N ASP A 147 -7.95 -3.72 37.85
CA ASP A 147 -7.96 -5.17 38.03
C ASP A 147 -9.42 -5.62 38.33
N LEU A 148 -10.07 -6.05 37.25
CA LEU A 148 -11.47 -6.51 37.20
C LEU A 148 -11.52 -7.80 36.40
N ASP A 149 -12.57 -8.61 36.65
CA ASP A 149 -12.86 -9.74 35.78
C ASP A 149 -13.20 -9.29 34.38
N GLN A 150 -12.63 -9.97 33.38
CA GLN A 150 -12.90 -9.68 31.99
C GLN A 150 -14.34 -10.04 31.63
N PRO A 151 -15.14 -9.12 31.07
CA PRO A 151 -16.52 -9.40 30.68
C PRO A 151 -16.55 -10.47 29.54
N GLU A 152 -17.55 -11.36 29.60
CA GLU A 152 -17.73 -12.38 28.57
C GLU A 152 -17.86 -11.78 27.14
N SER A 153 -18.55 -10.64 27.03
CA SER A 153 -18.65 -9.90 25.76
C SER A 153 -17.29 -9.47 25.22
N SER A 154 -16.35 -9.06 26.08
CA SER A 154 -14.99 -8.68 25.67
C SER A 154 -14.19 -9.91 25.24
N ILE A 155 -14.33 -11.03 25.93
CA ILE A 155 -13.68 -12.30 25.56
C ILE A 155 -14.14 -12.74 24.16
N GLU A 156 -15.45 -12.76 23.94
CA GLU A 156 -15.99 -13.18 22.64
C GLU A 156 -15.66 -12.19 21.52
N ALA A 157 -15.67 -10.88 21.78
CA ALA A 157 -15.25 -9.87 20.82
C ALA A 157 -13.78 -10.03 20.44
N SER A 158 -12.88 -10.28 21.40
CA SER A 158 -11.46 -10.53 21.14
C SER A 158 -11.25 -11.77 20.26
N LYS A 159 -11.90 -12.88 20.58
CA LYS A 159 -11.84 -14.11 19.78
C LYS A 159 -12.37 -13.88 18.34
N TRP A 160 -13.52 -13.23 18.23
CA TRP A 160 -14.12 -12.90 16.93
C TRP A 160 -13.15 -12.06 16.08
N PHE A 161 -12.59 -10.99 16.67
CA PHE A 161 -11.71 -10.11 15.91
C PHE A 161 -10.38 -10.78 15.55
N GLN A 162 -9.79 -11.62 16.41
CA GLN A 162 -8.60 -12.41 16.08
C GLN A 162 -8.84 -13.33 14.89
N ASN A 163 -9.98 -14.01 14.82
CA ASN A 163 -10.35 -14.84 13.69
C ASN A 163 -10.53 -13.99 12.42
N LYS A 164 -11.18 -12.83 12.53
CA LYS A 164 -11.35 -11.89 11.43
C LYS A 164 -10.01 -11.36 10.91
N LEU A 165 -9.12 -10.96 11.82
CA LEU A 165 -7.77 -10.51 11.50
C LEU A 165 -6.98 -11.57 10.73
N SER A 166 -6.97 -12.81 11.23
CA SER A 166 -6.26 -13.92 10.59
C SER A 166 -6.77 -14.19 9.18
N LYS A 167 -8.09 -14.18 8.98
CA LYS A 167 -8.70 -14.35 7.65
C LYS A 167 -8.36 -13.18 6.73
N SER A 168 -8.46 -11.95 7.21
CA SER A 168 -8.13 -10.77 6.42
C SER A 168 -6.66 -10.72 6.01
N ILE A 169 -5.73 -11.16 6.85
CA ILE A 169 -4.31 -11.28 6.49
C ILE A 169 -4.12 -12.26 5.31
N GLN A 170 -4.84 -13.39 5.30
CA GLN A 170 -4.76 -14.34 4.19
C GLN A 170 -5.27 -13.70 2.88
N GLU A 171 -6.42 -13.02 2.94
CA GLU A 171 -7.01 -12.32 1.78
C GLU A 171 -6.09 -11.21 1.25
N ILE A 172 -5.46 -10.43 2.15
CA ILE A 172 -4.49 -9.39 1.81
C ILE A 172 -3.27 -9.99 1.12
N ASN A 173 -2.68 -11.06 1.70
CA ASN A 173 -1.52 -11.74 1.12
C ASN A 173 -1.84 -12.34 -0.26
N GLU A 174 -3.03 -12.93 -0.43
CA GLU A 174 -3.48 -13.43 -1.72
C GLU A 174 -3.62 -12.30 -2.75
N SER A 175 -4.14 -11.14 -2.34
CA SER A 175 -4.26 -9.98 -3.21
C SER A 175 -2.88 -9.46 -3.62
N PHE A 176 -1.92 -9.37 -2.69
CA PHE A 176 -0.54 -8.98 -3.02
C PHE A 176 0.15 -9.98 -3.94
N SER A 177 -0.02 -11.28 -3.74
CA SER A 177 0.57 -12.31 -4.62
C SER A 177 0.06 -12.23 -6.07
N LYS A 178 -1.10 -11.60 -6.26
CA LYS A 178 -1.73 -11.37 -7.58
C LYS A 178 -1.57 -9.91 -8.06
N TYR A 179 -0.75 -9.10 -7.40
CA TYR A 179 -0.56 -7.66 -7.67
C TYR A 179 -1.85 -6.83 -7.61
N ARG A 180 -2.86 -7.27 -6.84
CA ARG A 180 -4.13 -6.56 -6.64
C ARG A 180 -4.04 -5.60 -5.46
N ILE A 181 -3.21 -4.58 -5.60
CA ILE A 181 -2.84 -3.69 -4.49
C ILE A 181 -4.05 -2.90 -3.97
N SER A 182 -4.94 -2.44 -4.86
CA SER A 182 -6.15 -1.71 -4.46
C SER A 182 -7.13 -2.59 -3.67
N GLU A 183 -7.24 -3.89 -4.02
CA GLU A 183 -8.06 -4.85 -3.29
C GLU A 183 -7.47 -5.13 -1.90
N ALA A 184 -6.16 -5.33 -1.80
CA ALA A 184 -5.46 -5.48 -0.53
C ALA A 184 -5.67 -4.28 0.39
N LEU A 185 -5.53 -3.06 -0.15
CA LEU A 185 -5.78 -1.82 0.59
C LEU A 185 -7.25 -1.71 1.03
N MET A 186 -8.21 -2.07 0.18
CA MET A 186 -9.63 -2.03 0.53
C MET A 186 -9.97 -3.04 1.64
N SER A 187 -9.39 -4.25 1.61
CA SER A 187 -9.53 -5.23 2.68
C SER A 187 -8.96 -4.71 4.00
N THR A 188 -7.79 -4.08 3.95
CA THR A 188 -7.18 -3.44 5.12
C THR A 188 -8.03 -2.28 5.64
N TYR A 189 -8.56 -1.45 4.75
CA TYR A 189 -9.46 -0.34 5.11
C TYR A 189 -10.70 -0.85 5.87
N LYS A 190 -11.39 -1.86 5.33
CA LYS A 190 -12.59 -2.46 5.95
C LYS A 190 -12.28 -3.10 7.29
N LEU A 191 -11.18 -3.85 7.38
CA LEU A 191 -10.75 -4.48 8.62
C LEU A 191 -10.57 -3.45 9.75
N ILE A 192 -9.95 -2.30 9.43
CA ILE A 192 -9.68 -1.26 10.44
C ILE A 192 -10.91 -0.39 10.68
N TRP A 193 -11.53 0.12 9.63
CA TRP A 193 -12.64 1.07 9.78
C TRP A 193 -13.91 0.40 10.30
N ASP A 194 -14.32 -0.69 9.63
CA ASP A 194 -15.59 -1.34 9.95
C ASP A 194 -15.41 -2.34 11.10
N ASP A 195 -14.56 -3.36 10.91
CA ASP A 195 -14.49 -4.47 11.86
C ASP A 195 -13.86 -4.05 13.21
N PHE A 196 -12.74 -3.33 13.18
CA PHE A 196 -12.08 -2.91 14.43
C PHE A 196 -12.75 -1.68 15.05
N CYS A 197 -12.85 -0.57 14.32
CA CYS A 197 -13.32 0.68 14.91
C CYS A 197 -14.82 0.71 15.13
N SER A 198 -15.64 0.16 14.22
CA SER A 198 -17.09 0.27 14.31
C SER A 198 -17.75 -0.89 15.04
N TRP A 199 -17.07 -2.04 15.15
CA TRP A 199 -17.60 -3.19 15.88
C TRP A 199 -16.78 -3.52 17.13
N TYR A 200 -15.52 -3.95 16.97
CA TYR A 200 -14.72 -4.43 18.09
C TYR A 200 -14.59 -3.37 19.19
N LEU A 201 -14.14 -2.16 18.86
CA LEU A 201 -13.98 -1.10 19.85
C LEU A 201 -15.31 -0.70 20.53
N GLU A 202 -16.42 -0.71 19.78
CA GLU A 202 -17.73 -0.39 20.36
C GLU A 202 -18.20 -1.44 21.37
N ILE A 203 -17.85 -2.72 21.17
CA ILE A 203 -18.20 -3.79 22.11
C ILE A 203 -17.36 -3.73 23.38
N VAL A 204 -16.04 -3.48 23.25
CA VAL A 204 -15.10 -3.56 24.39
C VAL A 204 -14.88 -2.24 25.10
N LYS A 205 -15.30 -1.10 24.55
CA LYS A 205 -15.11 0.19 25.20
C LYS A 205 -15.90 0.27 26.52
N PRO A 206 -15.29 0.81 27.60
CA PRO A 206 -16.02 1.04 28.84
C PRO A 206 -17.06 2.15 28.66
N ASN A 207 -18.06 2.19 29.55
CA ASN A 207 -18.94 3.36 29.67
C ASN A 207 -18.11 4.61 29.99
N TYR A 208 -18.68 5.76 29.68
CA TYR A 208 -17.97 7.02 29.93
C TYR A 208 -17.65 7.21 31.42
N GLY A 209 -16.36 7.31 31.70
CA GLY A 209 -15.85 7.48 33.09
C GLY A 209 -15.53 6.19 33.82
N ASP A 210 -15.99 5.04 33.32
CA ASP A 210 -15.69 3.74 33.90
C ASP A 210 -14.32 3.22 33.51
N PRO A 211 -13.64 2.41 34.34
CA PRO A 211 -12.42 1.73 33.96
C PRO A 211 -12.73 0.49 33.09
N VAL A 212 -11.80 0.11 32.24
CA VAL A 212 -11.77 -1.19 31.54
C VAL A 212 -10.94 -2.18 32.37
N ASP A 213 -11.25 -3.46 32.28
CA ASP A 213 -10.39 -4.49 32.84
C ASP A 213 -9.04 -4.55 32.16
N SER A 214 -7.98 -4.87 32.90
CA SER A 214 -6.59 -4.83 32.43
C SER A 214 -6.32 -5.81 31.29
N LYS A 215 -7.06 -6.93 31.22
CA LYS A 215 -6.88 -7.95 30.19
C LYS A 215 -7.47 -7.51 28.86
N THR A 216 -8.71 -7.00 28.83
CA THR A 216 -9.32 -6.40 27.63
C THR A 216 -8.47 -5.26 27.07
N TYR A 217 -7.92 -4.40 27.95
CA TYR A 217 -7.03 -3.33 27.52
C TYR A 217 -5.77 -3.87 26.82
N ALA A 218 -5.09 -4.86 27.42
CA ALA A 218 -3.88 -5.45 26.87
C ALA A 218 -4.15 -6.12 25.51
N GLU A 219 -5.21 -6.94 25.42
CA GLU A 219 -5.63 -7.58 24.18
C GLU A 219 -5.96 -6.55 23.08
N THR A 220 -6.66 -5.46 23.43
CA THR A 220 -6.99 -4.39 22.49
C THR A 220 -5.75 -3.69 21.94
N ILE A 221 -4.75 -3.41 22.77
CA ILE A 221 -3.46 -2.84 22.33
C ILE A 221 -2.70 -3.80 21.44
N GLU A 222 -2.69 -5.09 21.75
CA GLU A 222 -2.02 -6.10 20.92
C GLU A 222 -2.66 -6.22 19.53
N LEU A 223 -3.99 -6.27 19.48
CA LEU A 223 -4.75 -6.28 18.22
C LEU A 223 -4.51 -5.00 17.41
N PHE A 224 -4.53 -3.85 18.06
CA PHE A 224 -4.24 -2.58 17.38
C PHE A 224 -2.80 -2.53 16.83
N ASN A 225 -1.81 -3.00 17.59
CA ASN A 225 -0.44 -3.10 17.10
C ASN A 225 -0.30 -4.06 15.92
N SER A 226 -1.07 -5.14 15.91
CA SER A 226 -1.13 -6.07 14.78
C SER A 226 -1.70 -5.42 13.53
N LEU A 227 -2.75 -4.59 13.67
CA LEU A 227 -3.29 -3.79 12.57
C LEU A 227 -2.28 -2.78 12.01
N LEU A 228 -1.50 -2.11 12.88
CA LEU A 228 -0.47 -1.17 12.44
C LEU A 228 0.67 -1.82 11.66
N LYS A 229 0.91 -3.12 11.85
CA LYS A 229 1.93 -3.87 11.08
C LYS A 229 1.47 -4.26 9.69
N ILE A 230 0.16 -4.22 9.43
CA ILE A 230 -0.42 -4.53 8.11
C ILE A 230 -0.47 -3.27 7.22
N LEU A 231 -0.50 -2.08 7.84
CA LEU A 231 -0.53 -0.79 7.16
C LEU A 231 0.83 -0.42 6.56
#